data_62f5312fc8e0c13fd85b4bde9663cbb8
#
_entry.id   62f5312fc8e0c13fd85b4bde9663cbb8
#
_cell.length_a   1.000
_cell.length_b   1.000
_cell.length_c   1.000
_cell.angle_alpha   90.00
_cell.angle_beta   90.00
_cell.angle_gamma   90.00
#
_symmetry.space_group_name_H-M   'P 1'
#
loop_
_entity.id
_entity.type
_entity.pdbx_description
1 polymer ?
#
loop_
_entity_poly.entity_id
_entity_poly.type
_entity_poly.pdbx_seq_one_letter_code
_entity_poly.pdbx_strand_id
1 'polypeptide(L)'
;MSNKQIAVVTGGTGFVGSHLVDLLLDKGYEVRCITRKSSDLKWLKNKGVKIFDCGLYNKEALKEVIREADHVYHVAGVVKSKTKEGYFRGNVDTTRTLIEATLESNPNLKRFLVVSSQTVTGPSIDGKPVNEETECRPITTYGKSKLEEEKLVLSFKDKLPITICRAPAVYGERDTEIFIYFKTFSKGLTTTIGFNEKKLSLIHVLDLVNGFYLAATNEKSKGQIYFISSEEFYTWTQINTITSKIIGKNPIVIKVPHFLVYTIAAIAQFAAVFSSKPATLNIEKAKDITQQYWICDTSKAV
;
A
#
# COMPACT_ATOMS: atom_id res chain seq x y z
N MET A 1 21.19 -29.91 4.31
CA MET A 1 20.18 -28.92 4.77
C MET A 1 19.96 -28.00 3.61
N SER A 2 18.75 -27.94 3.03
CA SER A 2 18.49 -26.96 1.98
C SER A 2 18.63 -25.55 2.58
N ASN A 3 19.46 -24.70 1.97
CA ASN A 3 19.55 -23.31 2.39
C ASN A 3 18.15 -22.69 2.27
N LYS A 4 17.62 -22.16 3.38
CA LYS A 4 16.35 -21.40 3.35
C LYS A 4 16.50 -20.19 2.43
N GLN A 5 15.50 -19.91 1.60
CA GLN A 5 15.45 -18.65 0.85
C GLN A 5 15.37 -17.47 1.82
N ILE A 6 15.99 -16.36 1.47
CA ILE A 6 16.05 -15.16 2.29
C ILE A 6 15.18 -14.08 1.66
N ALA A 7 14.23 -13.56 2.44
CA ALA A 7 13.39 -12.42 2.04
C ALA A 7 13.68 -11.20 2.91
N VAL A 8 14.02 -10.09 2.29
CA VAL A 8 14.13 -8.78 2.95
C VAL A 8 12.81 -8.04 2.79
N VAL A 9 12.22 -7.60 3.89
CA VAL A 9 10.94 -6.87 3.90
C VAL A 9 11.14 -5.50 4.53
N THR A 10 10.79 -4.45 3.80
CA THR A 10 10.62 -3.12 4.36
C THR A 10 9.15 -2.88 4.71
N GLY A 11 8.87 -2.08 5.72
CA GLY A 11 7.48 -1.85 6.14
C GLY A 11 6.81 -3.03 6.87
N GLY A 12 7.58 -4.05 7.28
CA GLY A 12 7.09 -5.23 7.99
C GLY A 12 6.38 -4.96 9.32
N THR A 13 6.52 -3.78 9.89
CA THR A 13 5.80 -3.34 11.11
C THR A 13 4.43 -2.75 10.82
N GLY A 14 4.10 -2.48 9.55
CA GLY A 14 2.82 -1.93 9.10
C GLY A 14 1.76 -3.00 8.86
N PHE A 15 0.58 -2.55 8.46
CA PHE A 15 -0.58 -3.41 8.17
C PHE A 15 -0.24 -4.48 7.14
N VAL A 16 -0.03 -4.11 5.88
CA VAL A 16 0.22 -5.05 4.77
C VAL A 16 1.54 -5.81 4.97
N GLY A 17 2.61 -5.09 5.34
CA GLY A 17 3.93 -5.70 5.49
C GLY A 17 4.00 -6.76 6.58
N SER A 18 3.23 -6.62 7.67
CA SER A 18 3.22 -7.62 8.74
C SER A 18 2.50 -8.92 8.34
N HIS A 19 1.49 -8.86 7.47
CA HIS A 19 0.87 -10.05 6.88
C HIS A 19 1.79 -10.71 5.86
N LEU A 20 2.52 -9.92 5.06
CA LEU A 20 3.53 -10.47 4.16
C LEU A 20 4.64 -11.21 4.91
N VAL A 21 5.08 -10.66 6.05
CA VAL A 21 6.05 -11.35 6.93
C VAL A 21 5.51 -12.68 7.40
N ASP A 22 4.25 -12.74 7.85
CA ASP A 22 3.62 -13.99 8.29
C ASP A 22 3.60 -15.02 7.14
N LEU A 23 3.14 -14.62 5.96
CA LEU A 23 3.12 -15.49 4.78
C LEU A 23 4.51 -16.02 4.42
N LEU A 24 5.53 -15.17 4.41
CA LEU A 24 6.90 -15.58 4.06
C LEU A 24 7.50 -16.56 5.07
N LEU A 25 7.21 -16.38 6.37
CA LEU A 25 7.59 -17.34 7.41
C LEU A 25 6.90 -18.70 7.19
N ASP A 26 5.59 -18.70 6.89
CA ASP A 26 4.81 -19.90 6.59
C ASP A 26 5.31 -20.63 5.33
N LYS A 27 5.83 -19.87 4.34
CA LYS A 27 6.52 -20.42 3.16
C LYS A 27 7.96 -20.91 3.44
N GLY A 28 8.43 -20.81 4.68
CA GLY A 28 9.74 -21.31 5.10
C GLY A 28 10.92 -20.39 4.84
N TYR A 29 10.70 -19.11 4.51
CA TYR A 29 11.77 -18.14 4.32
C TYR A 29 12.47 -17.78 5.64
N GLU A 30 13.76 -17.45 5.55
CA GLU A 30 14.39 -16.57 6.51
C GLU A 30 13.94 -15.14 6.20
N VAL A 31 13.23 -14.50 7.12
CA VAL A 31 12.73 -13.13 6.93
C VAL A 31 13.60 -12.12 7.67
N ARG A 32 14.11 -11.15 6.92
CA ARG A 32 14.87 -9.99 7.43
C ARG A 32 13.99 -8.74 7.29
N CYS A 33 13.64 -8.10 8.40
CA CYS A 33 12.84 -6.88 8.39
C CYS A 33 13.71 -5.64 8.64
N ILE A 34 13.67 -4.69 7.70
CA ILE A 34 14.27 -3.36 7.89
C ILE A 34 13.24 -2.48 8.59
N THR A 35 13.61 -1.97 9.76
CA THR A 35 12.77 -1.13 10.61
C THR A 35 13.48 0.16 10.99
N ARG A 36 12.75 1.11 11.57
CA ARG A 36 13.32 2.28 12.25
C ARG A 36 13.43 1.98 13.73
N LYS A 37 14.37 2.58 14.44
CA LYS A 37 14.47 2.47 15.91
C LYS A 37 13.16 2.79 16.64
N SER A 38 12.36 3.70 16.10
CA SER A 38 11.06 4.12 16.63
C SER A 38 9.88 3.23 16.20
N SER A 39 10.11 2.15 15.44
CA SER A 39 9.01 1.29 14.96
C SER A 39 8.40 0.46 16.08
N ASP A 40 7.07 0.38 16.11
CA ASP A 40 6.36 -0.57 16.97
C ASP A 40 6.48 -1.98 16.38
N LEU A 41 7.15 -2.85 17.09
CA LEU A 41 7.42 -4.22 16.67
C LEU A 41 6.32 -5.22 17.04
N LYS A 42 5.14 -4.77 17.48
CA LYS A 42 4.08 -5.64 18.03
C LYS A 42 3.71 -6.84 17.14
N TRP A 43 3.77 -6.68 15.82
CA TRP A 43 3.43 -7.74 14.86
C TRP A 43 4.60 -8.64 14.49
N LEU A 44 5.83 -8.29 14.88
CA LEU A 44 7.06 -9.04 14.57
C LEU A 44 7.62 -9.81 15.77
N LYS A 45 7.16 -9.49 17.00
CA LYS A 45 7.65 -10.11 18.23
C LYS A 45 7.38 -11.62 18.21
N ASN A 46 8.36 -12.40 18.66
CA ASN A 46 8.28 -13.87 18.86
C ASN A 46 8.00 -14.67 17.57
N LYS A 47 8.35 -14.15 16.38
CA LYS A 47 8.09 -14.81 15.10
C LYS A 47 9.34 -15.33 14.37
N GLY A 48 10.52 -15.31 14.98
CA GLY A 48 11.75 -15.76 14.32
C GLY A 48 12.24 -14.85 13.19
N VAL A 49 11.76 -13.59 13.16
CA VAL A 49 12.18 -12.58 12.18
C VAL A 49 13.48 -11.92 12.62
N LYS A 50 14.45 -11.77 11.71
CA LYS A 50 15.65 -10.98 11.94
C LYS A 50 15.34 -9.50 11.73
N ILE A 51 15.48 -8.68 12.76
CA ILE A 51 15.14 -7.25 12.75
C ILE A 51 16.41 -6.43 12.62
N PHE A 52 16.42 -5.49 11.66
CA PHE A 52 17.51 -4.55 11.40
C PHE A 52 16.95 -3.12 11.52
N ASP A 53 17.30 -2.42 12.59
CA ASP A 53 16.77 -1.09 12.92
C ASP A 53 17.54 0.09 12.28
N CYS A 54 18.09 -0.15 11.09
CA CYS A 54 18.92 0.80 10.35
C CYS A 54 18.13 1.85 9.55
N GLY A 55 16.82 1.67 9.40
CA GLY A 55 16.01 2.53 8.52
C GLY A 55 16.35 2.36 7.05
N LEU A 56 15.91 3.31 6.20
CA LEU A 56 16.07 3.23 4.74
C LEU A 56 17.00 4.32 4.14
N TYR A 57 17.73 5.07 4.98
CA TYR A 57 18.65 6.11 4.53
C TYR A 57 20.11 5.73 4.70
N ASN A 58 20.43 4.66 5.39
CA ASN A 58 21.78 4.19 5.62
C ASN A 58 22.14 3.10 4.61
N LYS A 59 22.70 3.49 3.46
CA LYS A 59 23.02 2.58 2.36
C LYS A 59 23.97 1.45 2.79
N GLU A 60 25.00 1.73 3.59
CA GLU A 60 25.95 0.71 4.02
C GLU A 60 25.29 -0.35 4.90
N ALA A 61 24.46 0.06 5.85
CA ALA A 61 23.73 -0.89 6.65
C ALA A 61 22.71 -1.71 5.83
N LEU A 62 22.10 -1.11 4.81
CA LEU A 62 21.19 -1.82 3.89
C LEU A 62 21.92 -2.90 3.09
N LYS A 63 23.16 -2.65 2.63
CA LYS A 63 23.97 -3.64 1.92
C LYS A 63 24.16 -4.93 2.73
N GLU A 64 24.41 -4.78 4.03
CA GLU A 64 24.59 -5.95 4.93
C GLU A 64 23.30 -6.77 5.06
N VAL A 65 22.14 -6.10 5.12
CA VAL A 65 20.83 -6.76 5.25
C VAL A 65 20.44 -7.49 3.97
N ILE A 66 20.74 -6.87 2.80
CA ILE A 66 20.33 -7.35 1.47
C ILE A 66 21.27 -8.43 0.94
N ARG A 67 22.51 -8.49 1.41
CA ARG A 67 23.47 -9.50 1.00
C ARG A 67 22.88 -10.90 1.09
N GLU A 68 23.02 -11.69 0.03
CA GLU A 68 22.49 -13.06 -0.09
C GLU A 68 20.96 -13.18 -0.06
N ALA A 69 20.21 -12.08 -0.09
CA ALA A 69 18.75 -12.16 -0.18
C ALA A 69 18.33 -12.73 -1.54
N ASP A 70 17.32 -13.61 -1.54
CA ASP A 70 16.67 -14.07 -2.76
C ASP A 70 15.67 -13.03 -3.26
N HIS A 71 14.92 -12.41 -2.33
CA HIS A 71 13.86 -11.46 -2.65
C HIS A 71 13.91 -10.22 -1.75
N VAL A 72 13.66 -9.07 -2.33
CA VAL A 72 13.40 -7.82 -1.61
C VAL A 72 11.96 -7.40 -1.85
N TYR A 73 11.18 -7.26 -0.79
CA TYR A 73 9.81 -6.75 -0.80
C TYR A 73 9.79 -5.34 -0.21
N HIS A 74 9.70 -4.35 -1.06
CA HIS A 74 9.63 -2.96 -0.65
C HIS A 74 8.18 -2.53 -0.44
N VAL A 75 7.68 -2.75 0.79
CA VAL A 75 6.30 -2.43 1.22
C VAL A 75 6.25 -1.10 1.96
N ALA A 76 7.38 -0.62 2.47
CA ALA A 76 7.45 0.66 3.16
C ALA A 76 7.07 1.81 2.24
N GLY A 77 6.24 2.72 2.73
CA GLY A 77 5.88 3.95 2.05
C GLY A 77 5.22 4.93 3.02
N VAL A 78 5.31 6.22 2.69
CA VAL A 78 4.67 7.30 3.43
C VAL A 78 3.34 7.62 2.78
N VAL A 79 2.24 7.18 3.42
CA VAL A 79 0.85 7.42 2.96
C VAL A 79 0.26 8.70 3.55
N LYS A 80 0.89 9.29 4.59
CA LYS A 80 0.48 10.54 5.24
C LYS A 80 1.71 11.37 5.57
N SER A 81 1.72 12.62 5.13
CA SER A 81 2.76 13.61 5.48
C SER A 81 2.14 15.00 5.59
N LYS A 82 2.76 15.87 6.39
CA LYS A 82 2.38 17.29 6.48
C LYS A 82 2.86 18.09 5.28
N THR A 83 3.92 17.64 4.62
CA THR A 83 4.55 18.37 3.52
C THR A 83 4.66 17.48 2.28
N LYS A 84 4.73 18.11 1.12
CA LYS A 84 4.98 17.45 -0.16
C LYS A 84 6.34 16.72 -0.12
N GLU A 85 7.36 17.38 0.37
CA GLU A 85 8.73 16.85 0.48
C GLU A 85 8.78 15.58 1.31
N GLY A 86 7.95 15.50 2.38
CA GLY A 86 7.87 14.31 3.23
C GLY A 86 7.36 13.07 2.48
N TYR A 87 6.44 13.23 1.51
CA TYR A 87 6.01 12.14 0.65
C TYR A 87 7.12 11.69 -0.29
N PHE A 88 7.79 12.63 -0.99
CA PHE A 88 8.84 12.31 -1.95
C PHE A 88 10.06 11.71 -1.25
N ARG A 89 10.48 12.30 -0.15
CA ARG A 89 11.58 11.76 0.66
C ARG A 89 11.28 10.35 1.17
N GLY A 90 10.05 10.12 1.64
CA GLY A 90 9.66 8.83 2.21
C GLY A 90 9.37 7.74 1.18
N ASN A 91 9.05 8.08 -0.06
CA ASN A 91 8.72 7.12 -1.12
C ASN A 91 9.84 7.04 -2.17
N VAL A 92 10.33 8.17 -2.69
CA VAL A 92 11.33 8.18 -3.78
C VAL A 92 12.75 8.00 -3.27
N ASP A 93 13.18 8.80 -2.27
CA ASP A 93 14.59 8.79 -1.83
C ASP A 93 14.92 7.48 -1.10
N THR A 94 13.99 6.96 -0.28
CA THR A 94 14.21 5.68 0.41
C THR A 94 14.30 4.51 -0.56
N THR A 95 13.46 4.53 -1.62
CA THR A 95 13.49 3.52 -2.68
C THR A 95 14.78 3.59 -3.47
N ARG A 96 15.27 4.79 -3.79
CA ARG A 96 16.56 5.01 -4.44
C ARG A 96 17.70 4.38 -3.63
N THR A 97 17.78 4.72 -2.34
CA THR A 97 18.83 4.20 -1.45
C THR A 97 18.79 2.68 -1.37
N LEU A 98 17.59 2.09 -1.32
CA LEU A 98 17.42 0.64 -1.26
C LEU A 98 17.86 -0.04 -2.58
N ILE A 99 17.50 0.54 -3.74
CA ILE A 99 17.92 0.05 -5.06
C ILE A 99 19.45 0.11 -5.19
N GLU A 100 20.06 1.25 -4.86
CA GLU A 100 21.50 1.43 -4.93
C GLU A 100 22.26 0.43 -4.02
N ALA A 101 21.77 0.24 -2.78
CA ALA A 101 22.33 -0.76 -1.87
C ALA A 101 22.21 -2.18 -2.46
N THR A 102 21.09 -2.49 -3.10
CA THR A 102 20.85 -3.80 -3.73
C THR A 102 21.81 -4.04 -4.89
N LEU A 103 21.96 -3.07 -5.79
CA LEU A 103 22.87 -3.18 -6.94
C LEU A 103 24.33 -3.38 -6.52
N GLU A 104 24.76 -2.73 -5.43
CA GLU A 104 26.14 -2.79 -4.96
C GLU A 104 26.43 -4.07 -4.15
N SER A 105 25.45 -4.68 -3.51
CA SER A 105 25.68 -5.79 -2.57
C SER A 105 25.10 -7.13 -2.98
N ASN A 106 24.16 -7.17 -3.92
CA ASN A 106 23.47 -8.41 -4.31
C ASN A 106 23.13 -8.49 -5.80
N PRO A 107 24.10 -8.79 -6.68
CA PRO A 107 23.89 -8.93 -8.11
C PRO A 107 23.02 -10.15 -8.48
N ASN A 108 22.87 -11.12 -7.57
CA ASN A 108 22.14 -12.36 -7.79
C ASN A 108 20.71 -12.34 -7.24
N LEU A 109 20.17 -11.16 -6.88
CA LEU A 109 18.82 -11.01 -6.40
C LEU A 109 17.82 -11.59 -7.42
N LYS A 110 16.90 -12.45 -6.96
CA LYS A 110 15.89 -13.06 -7.84
C LYS A 110 14.72 -12.09 -8.15
N ARG A 111 14.32 -11.26 -7.17
CA ARG A 111 13.26 -10.27 -7.35
C ARG A 111 13.36 -9.08 -6.42
N PHE A 112 13.17 -7.89 -6.98
CA PHE A 112 12.94 -6.64 -6.26
C PHE A 112 11.49 -6.21 -6.50
N LEU A 113 10.61 -6.52 -5.56
CA LEU A 113 9.20 -6.17 -5.65
C LEU A 113 8.92 -4.87 -4.93
N VAL A 114 8.24 -3.94 -5.61
CA VAL A 114 7.81 -2.65 -5.07
C VAL A 114 6.29 -2.62 -4.98
N VAL A 115 5.79 -2.32 -3.79
CA VAL A 115 4.35 -2.11 -3.58
C VAL A 115 4.01 -0.67 -3.90
N SER A 116 3.27 -0.48 -4.98
CA SER A 116 2.72 0.79 -5.43
C SER A 116 1.22 0.88 -5.11
N SER A 117 0.51 1.79 -5.73
CA SER A 117 -0.89 2.07 -5.44
C SER A 117 -1.68 2.38 -6.71
N GLN A 118 -2.95 2.04 -6.73
CA GLN A 118 -3.90 2.50 -7.76
C GLN A 118 -3.92 4.02 -7.90
N THR A 119 -3.57 4.77 -6.86
CA THR A 119 -3.52 6.24 -6.90
C THR A 119 -2.54 6.81 -7.92
N VAL A 120 -1.64 5.99 -8.47
CA VAL A 120 -0.71 6.37 -9.55
C VAL A 120 -1.46 6.66 -10.85
N THR A 121 -2.45 5.82 -11.21
CA THR A 121 -3.28 6.06 -12.40
C THR A 121 -4.33 7.14 -12.17
N GLY A 122 -4.68 7.39 -10.90
CA GLY A 122 -5.84 8.21 -10.55
C GLY A 122 -7.16 7.44 -10.66
N PRO A 123 -8.29 8.12 -10.41
CA PRO A 123 -9.61 7.55 -10.56
C PRO A 123 -9.96 7.34 -12.05
N SER A 124 -10.82 6.38 -12.34
CA SER A 124 -11.42 6.25 -13.67
C SER A 124 -12.34 7.45 -13.95
N ILE A 125 -12.22 8.01 -15.15
CA ILE A 125 -12.98 9.19 -15.56
C ILE A 125 -14.32 8.78 -16.20
N ASP A 126 -14.32 7.69 -16.95
CA ASP A 126 -15.45 7.22 -17.76
C ASP A 126 -16.19 6.01 -17.15
N GLY A 127 -15.78 5.57 -15.96
CA GLY A 127 -16.36 4.42 -15.27
C GLY A 127 -15.86 3.06 -15.78
N LYS A 128 -14.88 3.02 -16.70
CA LYS A 128 -14.18 1.80 -17.09
C LYS A 128 -13.00 1.54 -16.13
N PRO A 129 -12.70 0.29 -15.79
CA PRO A 129 -11.56 -0.01 -14.94
C PRO A 129 -10.25 0.49 -15.56
N VAL A 130 -9.40 1.12 -14.75
CA VAL A 130 -8.03 1.47 -15.16
C VAL A 130 -7.16 0.21 -15.19
N ASN A 131 -6.22 0.11 -16.10
CA ASN A 131 -5.26 -0.98 -16.24
C ASN A 131 -3.81 -0.45 -16.26
N GLU A 132 -2.84 -1.35 -16.46
CA GLU A 132 -1.42 -1.00 -16.45
C GLU A 132 -1.01 -0.06 -17.59
N GLU A 133 -1.78 -0.04 -18.70
CA GLU A 133 -1.55 0.82 -19.86
C GLU A 133 -2.24 2.19 -19.74
N THR A 134 -3.13 2.34 -18.75
CA THR A 134 -3.82 3.61 -18.51
C THR A 134 -2.82 4.70 -18.17
N GLU A 135 -2.94 5.86 -18.83
CA GLU A 135 -2.11 7.03 -18.54
C GLU A 135 -2.20 7.43 -17.07
N CYS A 136 -1.05 7.57 -16.44
CA CYS A 136 -0.98 7.90 -15.02
C CYS A 136 -1.33 9.38 -14.76
N ARG A 137 -2.45 9.63 -14.08
CA ARG A 137 -2.97 10.97 -13.74
C ARG A 137 -3.28 11.09 -12.24
N PRO A 138 -2.26 10.99 -11.35
CA PRO A 138 -2.47 11.04 -9.92
C PRO A 138 -3.05 12.39 -9.47
N ILE A 139 -4.11 12.35 -8.68
CA ILE A 139 -4.82 13.54 -8.20
C ILE A 139 -4.33 14.03 -6.83
N THR A 140 -3.54 13.22 -6.12
CA THR A 140 -3.01 13.53 -4.78
C THR A 140 -1.49 13.61 -4.77
N THR A 141 -0.92 14.29 -3.78
CA THR A 141 0.54 14.35 -3.59
C THR A 141 1.12 12.97 -3.30
N TYR A 142 0.40 12.13 -2.56
CA TYR A 142 0.76 10.72 -2.37
C TYR A 142 0.86 9.98 -3.71
N GLY A 143 -0.20 10.04 -4.53
CA GLY A 143 -0.21 9.39 -5.85
C GLY A 143 0.93 9.90 -6.76
N LYS A 144 1.21 11.22 -6.74
CA LYS A 144 2.35 11.81 -7.48
C LYS A 144 3.69 11.26 -6.98
N SER A 145 3.88 11.13 -5.68
CA SER A 145 5.12 10.57 -5.13
C SER A 145 5.30 9.09 -5.48
N LYS A 146 4.20 8.30 -5.51
CA LYS A 146 4.24 6.90 -5.94
C LYS A 146 4.51 6.77 -7.45
N LEU A 147 3.99 7.67 -8.27
CA LEU A 147 4.32 7.71 -9.70
C LEU A 147 5.82 8.00 -9.93
N GLU A 148 6.40 8.95 -9.20
CA GLU A 148 7.84 9.23 -9.30
C GLU A 148 8.69 8.08 -8.77
N GLU A 149 8.22 7.38 -7.74
CA GLU A 149 8.84 6.14 -7.26
C GLU A 149 8.81 5.05 -8.35
N GLU A 150 7.67 4.82 -9.02
CA GLU A 150 7.59 3.86 -10.13
C GLU A 150 8.53 4.22 -11.28
N LYS A 151 8.60 5.49 -11.68
CA LYS A 151 9.52 5.96 -12.72
C LYS A 151 10.98 5.69 -12.33
N LEU A 152 11.33 5.98 -11.09
CA LEU A 152 12.66 5.68 -10.56
C LEU A 152 12.94 4.18 -10.64
N VAL A 153 12.04 3.34 -10.13
CA VAL A 153 12.19 1.87 -10.14
C VAL A 153 12.37 1.37 -11.57
N LEU A 154 11.51 1.80 -12.49
CA LEU A 154 11.56 1.41 -13.91
C LEU A 154 12.87 1.82 -14.62
N SER A 155 13.51 2.89 -14.17
CA SER A 155 14.82 3.30 -14.73
C SER A 155 15.94 2.29 -14.43
N PHE A 156 15.71 1.35 -13.53
CA PHE A 156 16.65 0.26 -13.19
C PHE A 156 16.22 -1.12 -13.71
N LYS A 157 15.18 -1.22 -14.54
CA LYS A 157 14.62 -2.51 -15.01
C LYS A 157 15.63 -3.42 -15.71
N ASP A 158 16.63 -2.85 -16.39
CA ASP A 158 17.67 -3.59 -17.09
C ASP A 158 18.83 -4.02 -16.16
N LYS A 159 18.87 -3.48 -14.92
CA LYS A 159 19.91 -3.76 -13.92
C LYS A 159 19.43 -4.63 -12.77
N LEU A 160 18.13 -4.61 -12.48
CA LEU A 160 17.48 -5.37 -11.41
C LEU A 160 16.24 -6.11 -11.92
N PRO A 161 15.96 -7.32 -11.40
CA PRO A 161 14.76 -8.07 -11.72
C PRO A 161 13.54 -7.49 -10.95
N ILE A 162 13.08 -6.32 -11.37
CA ILE A 162 12.00 -5.59 -10.69
C ILE A 162 10.61 -6.10 -11.05
N THR A 163 9.67 -5.94 -10.11
CA THR A 163 8.23 -6.08 -10.31
C THR A 163 7.52 -5.01 -9.48
N ILE A 164 6.51 -4.36 -10.06
CA ILE A 164 5.70 -3.35 -9.37
C ILE A 164 4.28 -3.89 -9.20
N CYS A 165 3.76 -3.82 -7.97
CA CYS A 165 2.39 -4.21 -7.66
C CYS A 165 1.59 -3.00 -7.19
N ARG A 166 0.59 -2.60 -7.95
CA ARG A 166 -0.35 -1.52 -7.63
C ARG A 166 -1.53 -2.10 -6.85
N ALA A 167 -1.67 -1.71 -5.59
CA ALA A 167 -2.77 -2.12 -4.74
C ALA A 167 -3.91 -1.08 -4.75
N PRO A 168 -5.19 -1.48 -4.76
CA PRO A 168 -6.33 -0.61 -4.52
C PRO A 168 -6.53 -0.35 -3.01
N ALA A 169 -7.75 -0.12 -2.56
CA ALA A 169 -8.08 -0.08 -1.15
C ALA A 169 -7.98 -1.48 -0.53
N VAL A 170 -7.19 -1.61 0.53
CA VAL A 170 -6.88 -2.88 1.21
C VAL A 170 -7.59 -2.91 2.56
N TYR A 171 -8.28 -4.01 2.86
CA TYR A 171 -8.93 -4.23 4.14
C TYR A 171 -8.50 -5.57 4.77
N GLY A 172 -8.76 -5.74 6.04
CA GLY A 172 -8.47 -6.98 6.78
C GLY A 172 -7.97 -6.71 8.19
N GLU A 173 -7.48 -7.75 8.84
CA GLU A 173 -6.92 -7.68 10.19
C GLU A 173 -5.75 -6.71 10.24
N ARG A 174 -5.57 -5.99 11.37
CA ARG A 174 -4.53 -4.98 11.61
C ARG A 174 -4.72 -3.69 10.82
N ASP A 175 -5.75 -3.58 9.95
CA ASP A 175 -6.09 -2.31 9.33
C ASP A 175 -6.61 -1.30 10.37
N THR A 176 -6.28 -0.03 10.19
CA THR A 176 -6.70 1.05 11.07
C THR A 176 -7.57 2.09 10.38
N GLU A 177 -7.66 2.07 9.05
CA GLU A 177 -8.39 3.08 8.28
C GLU A 177 -9.78 2.61 7.90
N ILE A 178 -9.90 1.49 7.18
CA ILE A 178 -11.21 0.90 6.83
C ILE A 178 -11.87 0.33 8.09
N PHE A 179 -11.09 -0.09 9.09
CA PHE A 179 -11.61 -0.48 10.40
C PHE A 179 -12.50 0.57 11.05
N ILE A 180 -12.25 1.87 10.81
CA ILE A 180 -13.12 2.95 11.33
C ILE A 180 -14.55 2.81 10.77
N TYR A 181 -14.70 2.43 9.50
CA TYR A 181 -16.00 2.15 8.91
C TYR A 181 -16.72 1.02 9.67
N PHE A 182 -16.10 -0.13 9.86
CA PHE A 182 -16.70 -1.25 10.58
C PHE A 182 -17.03 -0.90 12.04
N LYS A 183 -16.17 -0.15 12.70
CA LYS A 183 -16.38 0.32 14.07
C LYS A 183 -17.55 1.28 14.20
N THR A 184 -17.74 2.20 13.25
CA THR A 184 -18.91 3.10 13.25
C THR A 184 -20.19 2.35 12.88
N PHE A 185 -20.10 1.45 11.92
CA PHE A 185 -21.19 0.58 11.51
C PHE A 185 -21.71 -0.27 12.69
N SER A 186 -20.82 -0.89 13.46
CA SER A 186 -21.19 -1.68 14.65
C SER A 186 -21.87 -0.85 15.75
N LYS A 187 -21.70 0.47 15.73
CA LYS A 187 -22.40 1.43 16.62
C LYS A 187 -23.74 1.89 16.06
N GLY A 188 -24.18 1.38 14.91
CA GLY A 188 -25.45 1.72 14.30
C GLY A 188 -25.41 2.94 13.38
N LEU A 189 -24.23 3.37 12.94
CA LEU A 189 -24.06 4.52 12.06
C LEU A 189 -23.11 4.19 10.90
N THR A 190 -23.46 4.62 9.68
CA THR A 190 -22.54 4.63 8.54
C THR A 190 -22.67 5.92 7.74
N THR A 191 -21.61 6.31 7.05
CA THR A 191 -21.58 7.50 6.22
C THR A 191 -21.27 7.13 4.78
N THR A 192 -21.98 7.76 3.84
CA THR A 192 -21.64 7.71 2.40
C THR A 192 -21.34 9.12 1.91
N ILE A 193 -20.34 9.26 1.05
CA ILE A 193 -19.87 10.56 0.56
C ILE A 193 -20.49 10.85 -0.80
N GLY A 194 -21.20 12.00 -0.87
CA GLY A 194 -21.96 12.41 -2.04
C GLY A 194 -23.30 11.70 -2.16
N PHE A 195 -24.00 12.00 -3.25
CA PHE A 195 -25.31 11.44 -3.56
C PHE A 195 -25.26 10.45 -4.73
N ASN A 196 -24.17 10.46 -5.49
CA ASN A 196 -23.91 9.53 -6.58
C ASN A 196 -23.34 8.21 -6.04
N GLU A 197 -23.72 7.12 -6.66
CA GLU A 197 -23.12 5.82 -6.35
C GLU A 197 -21.64 5.82 -6.75
N LYS A 198 -20.80 5.33 -5.85
CA LYS A 198 -19.35 5.21 -6.05
C LYS A 198 -18.99 3.75 -6.14
N LYS A 199 -18.09 3.42 -7.10
CA LYS A 199 -17.54 2.07 -7.25
C LYS A 199 -16.06 2.05 -6.90
N LEU A 200 -15.65 1.02 -6.19
CA LEU A 200 -14.27 0.83 -5.78
C LEU A 200 -13.83 -0.63 -5.91
N SER A 201 -12.58 -0.80 -6.26
CA SER A 201 -11.86 -2.07 -6.12
C SER A 201 -11.40 -2.20 -4.68
N LEU A 202 -11.57 -3.39 -4.13
CA LEU A 202 -11.13 -3.76 -2.78
C LEU A 202 -10.35 -5.06 -2.85
N ILE A 203 -9.42 -5.24 -1.93
CA ILE A 203 -8.74 -6.52 -1.77
C ILE A 203 -8.54 -6.82 -0.29
N HIS A 204 -8.76 -8.10 0.09
CA HIS A 204 -8.39 -8.55 1.41
C HIS A 204 -6.87 -8.65 1.53
N VAL A 205 -6.32 -8.28 2.68
CA VAL A 205 -4.86 -8.21 2.88
C VAL A 205 -4.15 -9.54 2.63
N LEU A 206 -4.79 -10.66 2.96
CA LEU A 206 -4.20 -12.00 2.74
C LEU A 206 -4.09 -12.33 1.25
N ASP A 207 -5.08 -11.95 0.44
CA ASP A 207 -5.04 -12.13 -1.01
C ASP A 207 -3.98 -11.23 -1.64
N LEU A 208 -3.88 -9.97 -1.16
CA LEU A 208 -2.88 -9.03 -1.62
C LEU A 208 -1.45 -9.54 -1.39
N VAL A 209 -1.15 -10.01 -0.16
CA VAL A 209 0.21 -10.50 0.15
C VAL A 209 0.53 -11.81 -0.57
N ASN A 210 -0.49 -12.65 -0.83
CA ASN A 210 -0.32 -13.82 -1.69
C ASN A 210 -0.02 -13.40 -3.14
N GLY A 211 -0.70 -12.38 -3.67
CA GLY A 211 -0.40 -11.78 -4.97
C GLY A 211 1.05 -11.25 -5.03
N PHE A 212 1.53 -10.59 -3.98
CA PHE A 212 2.95 -10.16 -3.91
C PHE A 212 3.92 -11.34 -3.93
N TYR A 213 3.61 -12.40 -3.18
CA TYR A 213 4.44 -13.61 -3.18
C TYR A 213 4.50 -14.25 -4.57
N LEU A 214 3.36 -14.42 -5.23
CA LEU A 214 3.29 -14.97 -6.60
C LEU A 214 4.03 -14.07 -7.59
N ALA A 215 3.85 -12.77 -7.54
CA ALA A 215 4.55 -11.80 -8.39
C ALA A 215 6.07 -11.81 -8.15
N ALA A 216 6.52 -12.08 -6.92
CA ALA A 216 7.96 -12.17 -6.64
C ALA A 216 8.59 -13.48 -7.10
N THR A 217 7.85 -14.58 -7.08
CA THR A 217 8.36 -15.93 -7.37
C THR A 217 8.13 -16.39 -8.81
N ASN A 218 7.29 -15.71 -9.58
CA ASN A 218 7.05 -16.03 -10.99
C ASN A 218 8.04 -15.30 -11.90
N GLU A 219 8.79 -16.03 -12.73
CA GLU A 219 9.76 -15.46 -13.66
C GLU A 219 9.13 -14.51 -14.69
N LYS A 220 7.87 -14.77 -15.11
CA LYS A 220 7.15 -13.90 -16.07
C LYS A 220 6.88 -12.50 -15.51
N SER A 221 6.96 -12.31 -14.19
CA SER A 221 6.71 -11.02 -13.54
C SER A 221 7.89 -10.05 -13.60
N LYS A 222 9.06 -10.52 -14.07
CA LYS A 222 10.24 -9.66 -14.20
C LYS A 222 9.98 -8.51 -15.18
N GLY A 223 10.23 -7.28 -14.73
CA GLY A 223 10.03 -6.05 -15.50
C GLY A 223 8.56 -5.64 -15.66
N GLN A 224 7.63 -6.29 -14.97
CA GLN A 224 6.20 -6.05 -15.13
C GLN A 224 5.61 -5.17 -14.03
N ILE A 225 4.48 -4.55 -14.36
CA ILE A 225 3.57 -3.86 -13.44
C ILE A 225 2.27 -4.65 -13.41
N TYR A 226 1.68 -4.82 -12.24
CA TYR A 226 0.39 -5.48 -12.05
C TYR A 226 -0.51 -4.70 -11.11
N PHE A 227 -1.81 -4.65 -11.44
CA PHE A 227 -2.83 -4.39 -10.42
C PHE A 227 -3.14 -5.68 -9.68
N ILE A 228 -3.01 -5.66 -8.36
CA ILE A 228 -3.36 -6.80 -7.50
C ILE A 228 -4.60 -6.41 -6.69
N SER A 229 -5.75 -6.91 -7.12
CA SER A 229 -7.07 -6.60 -6.56
C SER A 229 -8.00 -7.81 -6.63
N SER A 230 -9.15 -7.72 -5.97
CA SER A 230 -10.30 -8.58 -6.30
C SER A 230 -10.81 -8.26 -7.71
N GLU A 231 -11.34 -9.24 -8.42
CA GLU A 231 -11.94 -9.06 -9.74
C GLU A 231 -13.26 -8.27 -9.68
N GLU A 232 -13.94 -8.28 -8.53
CA GLU A 232 -15.21 -7.61 -8.33
C GLU A 232 -15.04 -6.15 -7.92
N PHE A 233 -15.98 -5.32 -8.37
CA PHE A 233 -16.12 -3.93 -7.96
C PHE A 233 -17.29 -3.78 -7.01
N TYR A 234 -17.11 -3.01 -5.94
CA TYR A 234 -18.11 -2.84 -4.91
C TYR A 234 -18.62 -1.41 -4.86
N THR A 235 -19.92 -1.25 -4.72
CA THR A 235 -20.54 0.03 -4.36
C THR A 235 -20.66 0.14 -2.83
N TRP A 236 -20.74 1.36 -2.31
CA TRP A 236 -20.99 1.54 -0.88
C TRP A 236 -22.30 0.92 -0.42
N THR A 237 -23.32 0.90 -1.29
CA THR A 237 -24.60 0.22 -1.01
C THR A 237 -24.39 -1.29 -0.83
N GLN A 238 -23.63 -1.93 -1.72
CA GLN A 238 -23.31 -3.36 -1.59
C GLN A 238 -22.47 -3.65 -0.33
N ILE A 239 -21.46 -2.83 -0.05
CA ILE A 239 -20.63 -2.97 1.15
C ILE A 239 -21.49 -2.85 2.41
N ASN A 240 -22.39 -1.85 2.48
CA ASN A 240 -23.31 -1.69 3.60
C ASN A 240 -24.23 -2.91 3.75
N THR A 241 -24.78 -3.44 2.65
CA THR A 241 -25.68 -4.62 2.66
C THR A 241 -24.95 -5.86 3.15
N ILE A 242 -23.74 -6.13 2.66
CA ILE A 242 -22.92 -7.26 3.09
C ILE A 242 -22.56 -7.12 4.58
N THR A 243 -22.13 -5.92 4.97
CA THR A 243 -21.76 -5.65 6.37
C THR A 243 -22.95 -5.79 7.31
N SER A 244 -24.15 -5.33 6.89
CA SER A 244 -25.40 -5.52 7.66
C SER A 244 -25.69 -7.01 7.91
N LYS A 245 -25.57 -7.84 6.89
CA LYS A 245 -25.80 -9.29 7.00
C LYS A 245 -24.81 -9.94 7.96
N ILE A 246 -23.54 -9.56 7.92
CA ILE A 246 -22.46 -10.15 8.73
C ILE A 246 -22.56 -9.67 10.19
N ILE A 247 -22.74 -8.38 10.42
CA ILE A 247 -22.76 -7.79 11.78
C ILE A 247 -24.14 -7.95 12.43
N GLY A 248 -25.20 -8.23 11.65
CA GLY A 248 -26.56 -8.34 12.16
C GLY A 248 -27.17 -6.99 12.59
N LYS A 249 -26.74 -5.89 11.97
CA LYS A 249 -27.22 -4.52 12.27
C LYS A 249 -27.59 -3.75 11.02
N ASN A 250 -28.63 -2.92 11.14
CA ASN A 250 -29.04 -1.96 10.10
C ASN A 250 -28.70 -0.53 10.58
N PRO A 251 -27.56 0.03 10.20
CA PRO A 251 -27.16 1.35 10.65
C PRO A 251 -27.96 2.45 9.96
N ILE A 252 -28.05 3.60 10.60
CA ILE A 252 -28.50 4.83 9.97
C ILE A 252 -27.44 5.28 8.97
N VAL A 253 -27.83 5.46 7.71
CA VAL A 253 -26.95 5.92 6.63
C VAL A 253 -27.02 7.44 6.53
N ILE A 254 -25.92 8.13 6.82
CA ILE A 254 -25.80 9.58 6.63
C ILE A 254 -25.09 9.86 5.31
N LYS A 255 -25.77 10.57 4.41
CA LYS A 255 -25.16 11.06 3.16
C LYS A 255 -24.48 12.40 3.42
N VAL A 256 -23.15 12.47 3.21
CA VAL A 256 -22.35 13.67 3.43
C VAL A 256 -22.07 14.36 2.10
N PRO A 257 -22.59 15.57 1.83
CA PRO A 257 -22.31 16.32 0.60
C PRO A 257 -20.81 16.60 0.45
N HIS A 258 -20.32 16.65 -0.79
CA HIS A 258 -18.90 16.88 -1.07
C HIS A 258 -18.37 18.17 -0.43
N PHE A 259 -19.13 19.29 -0.50
CA PHE A 259 -18.69 20.56 0.08
C PHE A 259 -18.41 20.43 1.58
N LEU A 260 -19.26 19.67 2.31
CA LEU A 260 -19.07 19.46 3.75
C LEU A 260 -17.82 18.63 4.04
N VAL A 261 -17.51 17.62 3.19
CA VAL A 261 -16.27 16.86 3.28
C VAL A 261 -15.05 17.77 3.14
N TYR A 262 -15.06 18.68 2.15
CA TYR A 262 -13.98 19.64 1.95
C TYR A 262 -13.87 20.65 3.09
N THR A 263 -14.99 21.12 3.62
CA THR A 263 -15.01 22.06 4.76
C THR A 263 -14.38 21.41 6.00
N ILE A 264 -14.83 20.18 6.33
CA ILE A 264 -14.27 19.43 7.47
C ILE A 264 -12.79 19.15 7.25
N ALA A 265 -12.40 18.77 6.04
CA ALA A 265 -11.00 18.52 5.69
C ALA A 265 -10.12 19.78 5.85
N ALA A 266 -10.61 20.94 5.42
CA ALA A 266 -9.90 22.21 5.57
C ALA A 266 -9.71 22.59 7.04
N ILE A 267 -10.77 22.47 7.84
CA ILE A 267 -10.72 22.75 9.29
C ILE A 267 -9.73 21.78 9.99
N ALA A 268 -9.82 20.48 9.68
CA ALA A 268 -8.93 19.48 10.25
C ALA A 268 -7.47 19.70 9.84
N GLN A 269 -7.23 20.08 8.60
CA GLN A 269 -5.89 20.40 8.10
C GLN A 269 -5.33 21.65 8.78
N PHE A 270 -6.14 22.71 8.97
CA PHE A 270 -5.73 23.90 9.70
C PHE A 270 -5.40 23.56 11.16
N ALA A 271 -6.25 22.81 11.86
CA ALA A 271 -5.99 22.38 13.24
C ALA A 271 -4.71 21.54 13.36
N ALA A 272 -4.38 20.73 12.34
CA ALA A 272 -3.18 19.92 12.32
C ALA A 272 -1.87 20.73 12.19
N VAL A 273 -1.93 22.03 11.84
CA VAL A 273 -0.76 22.93 11.88
C VAL A 273 -0.20 22.99 13.31
N PHE A 274 -1.07 23.00 14.31
CA PHE A 274 -0.72 23.05 15.72
C PHE A 274 -0.44 21.67 16.36
N SER A 275 -0.53 20.59 15.58
CA SER A 275 -0.30 19.20 16.04
C SER A 275 1.05 18.69 15.55
N SER A 276 1.65 17.70 16.22
CA SER A 276 2.82 16.98 15.70
C SER A 276 2.47 16.00 14.57
N LYS A 277 1.19 15.59 14.44
CA LYS A 277 0.72 14.60 13.48
C LYS A 277 -0.04 15.25 12.32
N PRO A 278 0.01 14.69 11.08
CA PRO A 278 -0.84 15.13 9.97
C PRO A 278 -2.31 14.86 10.28
N ALA A 279 -3.24 15.66 9.70
CA ALA A 279 -4.67 15.41 9.78
C ALA A 279 -5.02 14.08 9.12
N THR A 280 -5.92 13.32 9.75
CA THR A 280 -6.44 12.07 9.17
C THR A 280 -7.30 12.36 7.93
N LEU A 281 -8.15 13.39 8.01
CA LEU A 281 -8.88 13.94 6.87
C LEU A 281 -8.26 15.30 6.54
N ASN A 282 -7.74 15.45 5.33
CA ASN A 282 -7.17 16.68 4.78
C ASN A 282 -7.72 16.90 3.37
N ILE A 283 -7.40 18.01 2.74
CA ILE A 283 -7.87 18.35 1.38
C ILE A 283 -7.47 17.29 0.35
N GLU A 284 -6.28 16.71 0.45
CA GLU A 284 -5.82 15.64 -0.44
C GLU A 284 -6.69 14.37 -0.28
N LYS A 285 -7.00 13.98 0.96
CA LYS A 285 -7.89 12.85 1.22
C LYS A 285 -9.33 13.15 0.81
N ALA A 286 -9.80 14.41 0.95
CA ALA A 286 -11.11 14.82 0.45
C ALA A 286 -11.21 14.67 -1.07
N LYS A 287 -10.16 15.06 -1.83
CA LYS A 287 -10.11 14.83 -3.29
C LYS A 287 -10.23 13.35 -3.64
N ASP A 288 -9.54 12.50 -2.89
CA ASP A 288 -9.50 11.07 -3.09
C ASP A 288 -10.89 10.43 -2.88
N ILE A 289 -11.52 10.66 -1.72
CA ILE A 289 -12.77 10.01 -1.32
C ILE A 289 -14.01 10.59 -1.99
N THR A 290 -13.91 11.74 -2.65
CA THR A 290 -15.02 12.34 -3.42
C THR A 290 -15.11 11.82 -4.84
N GLN A 291 -14.09 11.13 -5.37
CA GLN A 291 -14.12 10.54 -6.70
C GLN A 291 -15.20 9.45 -6.81
N GLN A 292 -15.72 9.27 -8.03
CA GLN A 292 -16.81 8.32 -8.27
C GLN A 292 -16.31 6.89 -8.50
N TYR A 293 -15.19 6.71 -9.21
CA TYR A 293 -14.73 5.41 -9.65
C TYR A 293 -13.26 5.17 -9.28
N TRP A 294 -13.04 4.36 -8.27
CA TRP A 294 -11.73 3.80 -7.93
C TRP A 294 -11.71 2.31 -8.27
N ILE A 295 -11.74 2.00 -9.58
CA ILE A 295 -11.82 0.63 -10.11
C ILE A 295 -10.63 0.33 -11.02
N CYS A 296 -10.05 -0.87 -10.88
CA CYS A 296 -8.91 -1.32 -11.69
C CYS A 296 -9.15 -2.73 -12.23
N ASP A 297 -8.64 -2.98 -13.42
CA ASP A 297 -8.63 -4.28 -14.09
C ASP A 297 -7.45 -5.12 -13.58
N THR A 298 -7.69 -6.38 -13.29
CA THR A 298 -6.71 -7.35 -12.77
C THR A 298 -6.40 -8.46 -13.75
N SER A 299 -6.97 -8.42 -14.95
CA SER A 299 -6.85 -9.50 -15.96
C SER A 299 -5.41 -9.87 -16.31
N LYS A 300 -4.46 -8.95 -16.14
CA LYS A 300 -3.03 -9.20 -16.36
C LYS A 300 -2.41 -10.05 -15.25
N ALA A 301 -2.96 -10.03 -14.05
CA ALA A 301 -2.41 -10.68 -12.86
C ALA A 301 -2.96 -12.10 -12.63
N VAL A 302 -4.01 -12.49 -13.37
CA VAL A 302 -4.71 -13.79 -13.27
C VAL A 302 -4.05 -14.90 -14.09
#